data_bcc22ce6aee2d93d31cf6ff9bad2a7ad
#
_entry.id   bcc22ce6aee2d93d31cf6ff9bad2a7ad
#
_cell.length_a   1.000
_cell.length_b   1.000
_cell.length_c   1.000
_cell.angle_alpha   90.00
_cell.angle_beta   90.00
_cell.angle_gamma   90.00
#
_symmetry.space_group_name_H-M   'P 1'
#
loop_
_entity.id
_entity.type
_entity.pdbx_description
1 polymer ?
#
loop_
_entity_poly.entity_id
_entity_poly.type
_entity_poly.pdbx_seq_one_letter_code
_entity_poly.pdbx_strand_id
1 'polypeptide(L)'
;MRNLTRNRSLVAGASVIALLVIMGISQSVLERTAAAQNKGAVQAPRFEVDPLWPKPLPNHWILGSTIGVWVDTDDHVWIIHRSTATLGNNEKTLETKQGECCAGAPPILEFDQEGNLLRHWGGPGQGYEWPDSNHGIFIDYKGNVWIGGNGAPDSHILKFTKDGKFLLQVGKKGARRKEGASAGNQEGQVAGFVGGSNDPVSFGRVAKIFVDAKANEAYVADGYLNKRVAVLDADSGKIKRFWGAYGNKPDDTPLPPYNPSNPPAQQFYNPVHCADMSVDRLIYVCDRVGDRLQVFTPEGKFVKEQWYEKNTLNAGSVWDIAFSKDAQQKYIFMADGVNEKVKIIDRQTLEELTTFGDGGRYPGQFYGVHSIAIDSKGNLYTTETYEGKRIQRFLYKGMAPVTKMNQGVVWPARSTR
;
A
#
# COMPACT_ATOMS: atom_id res chain seq x y z
N MET A 1 76.35 14.91 -24.89
CA MET A 1 74.93 15.30 -24.60
C MET A 1 73.83 14.24 -24.93
N ARG A 2 74.04 13.27 -25.80
CA ARG A 2 73.00 12.23 -26.14
C ARG A 2 72.69 11.24 -25.05
N ASN A 3 73.54 10.93 -24.08
CA ASN A 3 73.31 9.95 -23.05
C ASN A 3 72.53 10.48 -21.82
N LEU A 4 72.52 11.78 -21.58
CA LEU A 4 71.76 12.41 -20.47
C LEU A 4 70.28 12.51 -20.73
N THR A 5 69.88 12.68 -21.99
CA THR A 5 68.46 12.75 -22.39
C THR A 5 67.80 11.37 -22.39
N ARG A 6 68.54 10.31 -22.76
CA ARG A 6 68.07 8.92 -22.78
C ARG A 6 67.79 8.37 -21.38
N ASN A 7 68.66 8.72 -20.40
CA ASN A 7 68.39 8.31 -19.02
C ASN A 7 67.23 9.05 -18.36
N ARG A 8 67.01 10.30 -18.71
CA ARG A 8 65.83 11.06 -18.21
C ARG A 8 64.51 10.48 -18.72
N SER A 9 64.45 10.05 -19.98
CA SER A 9 63.26 9.41 -20.56
C SER A 9 62.97 8.04 -19.96
N LEU A 10 64.00 7.25 -19.63
CA LEU A 10 63.85 5.96 -18.98
C LEU A 10 63.35 6.11 -17.51
N VAL A 11 63.89 7.10 -16.79
CA VAL A 11 63.46 7.40 -15.42
C VAL A 11 62.00 7.93 -15.42
N ALA A 12 61.63 8.80 -16.35
CA ALA A 12 60.26 9.29 -16.47
C ALA A 12 59.29 8.15 -16.81
N GLY A 13 59.65 7.24 -17.74
CA GLY A 13 58.82 6.07 -18.07
C GLY A 13 58.67 5.11 -16.89
N ALA A 14 59.73 4.83 -16.14
CA ALA A 14 59.65 4.00 -14.95
C ALA A 14 58.77 4.62 -13.84
N SER A 15 58.80 5.94 -13.68
CA SER A 15 57.97 6.66 -12.71
C SER A 15 56.48 6.62 -13.08
N VAL A 16 56.16 6.73 -14.36
CA VAL A 16 54.77 6.61 -14.83
C VAL A 16 54.22 5.20 -14.63
N ILE A 17 55.04 4.17 -14.94
CA ILE A 17 54.62 2.77 -14.72
C ILE A 17 54.43 2.49 -13.23
N ALA A 18 55.34 2.98 -12.36
CA ALA A 18 55.20 2.83 -10.91
C ALA A 18 53.92 3.51 -10.38
N LEU A 19 53.57 4.70 -10.87
CA LEU A 19 52.34 5.40 -10.51
C LEU A 19 51.08 4.63 -10.96
N LEU A 20 51.07 4.07 -12.16
CA LEU A 20 49.97 3.25 -12.66
C LEU A 20 49.78 1.96 -11.85
N VAL A 21 50.88 1.31 -11.47
CA VAL A 21 50.85 0.12 -10.60
C VAL A 21 50.32 0.47 -9.20
N ILE A 22 50.79 1.59 -8.62
CA ILE A 22 50.28 2.06 -7.31
C ILE A 22 48.78 2.39 -7.37
N MET A 23 48.32 3.06 -8.42
CA MET A 23 46.88 3.35 -8.62
C MET A 23 46.09 2.05 -8.78
N GLY A 24 46.54 1.09 -9.55
CA GLY A 24 45.88 -0.21 -9.72
C GLY A 24 45.83 -1.02 -8.41
N ILE A 25 46.88 -1.02 -7.61
CA ILE A 25 46.88 -1.67 -6.30
C ILE A 25 45.96 -0.93 -5.33
N SER A 26 45.94 0.41 -5.32
CA SER A 26 45.05 1.20 -4.48
C SER A 26 43.61 0.96 -4.81
N GLN A 27 43.27 0.87 -6.09
CA GLN A 27 41.91 0.59 -6.54
C GLN A 27 41.45 -0.82 -6.14
N SER A 28 42.32 -1.83 -6.32
CA SER A 28 42.00 -3.20 -5.92
C SER A 28 41.88 -3.38 -4.39
N VAL A 29 42.66 -2.64 -3.61
CA VAL A 29 42.54 -2.61 -2.14
C VAL A 29 41.23 -1.93 -1.71
N LEU A 30 40.88 -0.80 -2.32
CA LEU A 30 39.62 -0.11 -2.07
C LEU A 30 38.41 -0.99 -2.43
N GLU A 31 38.44 -1.67 -3.57
CA GLU A 31 37.36 -2.61 -3.97
C GLU A 31 37.27 -3.81 -3.01
N ARG A 32 38.40 -4.38 -2.56
CA ARG A 32 38.37 -5.46 -1.56
C ARG A 32 37.93 -4.99 -0.19
N THR A 33 38.29 -3.78 0.23
CA THR A 33 37.82 -3.19 1.49
C THR A 33 36.32 -2.88 1.44
N ALA A 34 35.86 -2.32 0.35
CA ALA A 34 34.42 -2.08 0.12
C ALA A 34 33.61 -3.41 0.07
N ALA A 35 34.18 -4.44 -0.60
CA ALA A 35 33.56 -5.77 -0.63
C ALA A 35 33.55 -6.47 0.74
N ALA A 36 34.58 -6.26 1.55
CA ALA A 36 34.66 -6.80 2.91
C ALA A 36 33.71 -6.07 3.88
N GLN A 37 33.57 -4.76 3.75
CA GLN A 37 32.59 -3.97 4.51
C GLN A 37 31.14 -4.34 4.13
N ASN A 38 30.90 -4.68 2.86
CA ASN A 38 29.55 -5.10 2.41
C ASN A 38 29.15 -6.52 2.85
N LYS A 39 30.09 -7.39 3.22
CA LYS A 39 29.79 -8.76 3.67
C LYS A 39 29.04 -8.84 5.00
N GLY A 40 29.04 -7.77 5.79
CA GLY A 40 28.29 -7.67 7.06
C GLY A 40 27.13 -6.67 7.02
N ALA A 41 26.95 -5.93 5.94
CA ALA A 41 25.90 -4.94 5.84
C ALA A 41 24.52 -5.59 5.61
N VAL A 42 23.52 -5.11 6.32
CA VAL A 42 22.12 -5.51 6.10
C VAL A 42 21.75 -5.25 4.65
N GLN A 43 21.17 -6.25 3.99
CA GLN A 43 20.74 -6.16 2.59
C GLN A 43 19.24 -5.90 2.54
N ALA A 44 18.81 -4.96 1.69
CA ALA A 44 17.40 -4.68 1.44
C ALA A 44 17.10 -4.54 -0.06
N PRO A 45 15.84 -4.78 -0.48
CA PRO A 45 15.39 -4.48 -1.84
C PRO A 45 15.61 -3.01 -2.19
N ARG A 46 16.07 -2.75 -3.44
CA ARG A 46 16.25 -1.41 -4.00
C ARG A 46 15.20 -1.16 -5.06
N PHE A 47 14.74 0.08 -5.11
CA PHE A 47 13.72 0.53 -6.06
C PHE A 47 14.17 1.79 -6.79
N GLU A 48 13.59 2.00 -7.97
CA GLU A 48 13.65 3.25 -8.70
C GLU A 48 12.25 3.59 -9.22
N VAL A 49 11.81 4.84 -9.07
CA VAL A 49 10.51 5.25 -9.59
C VAL A 49 10.50 5.17 -11.12
N ASP A 50 9.39 4.68 -11.68
CA ASP A 50 9.12 4.79 -13.11
C ASP A 50 8.22 6.01 -13.37
N PRO A 51 8.77 7.12 -13.82
CA PRO A 51 8.04 8.37 -13.93
C PRO A 51 7.03 8.42 -15.09
N LEU A 52 7.04 7.43 -15.98
CA LEU A 52 6.20 7.38 -17.17
C LEU A 52 5.10 6.32 -17.10
N TRP A 53 4.94 5.65 -15.97
CA TRP A 53 3.89 4.66 -15.75
C TRP A 53 2.79 5.22 -14.82
N PRO A 54 1.50 5.00 -15.10
CA PRO A 54 0.92 4.41 -16.30
C PRO A 54 0.91 5.37 -17.47
N LYS A 55 0.50 4.88 -18.64
CA LYS A 55 0.26 5.74 -19.80
C LYS A 55 -0.93 6.68 -19.57
N PRO A 56 -0.99 7.82 -20.27
CA PRO A 56 -2.13 8.73 -20.17
C PRO A 56 -3.46 8.02 -20.42
N LEU A 57 -4.47 8.34 -19.61
CA LEU A 57 -5.81 7.80 -19.77
C LEU A 57 -6.50 8.38 -21.01
N PRO A 58 -7.37 7.62 -21.69
CA PRO A 58 -8.16 8.11 -22.80
C PRO A 58 -9.28 9.07 -22.34
N ASN A 59 -10.04 9.64 -23.28
CA ASN A 59 -11.28 10.39 -23.04
C ASN A 59 -11.14 11.59 -22.10
N HIS A 60 -9.96 12.19 -22.00
CA HIS A 60 -9.63 13.25 -21.02
C HIS A 60 -9.87 12.81 -19.56
N TRP A 61 -9.82 11.51 -19.28
CA TRP A 61 -10.00 11.00 -17.94
C TRP A 61 -8.84 11.33 -17.02
N ILE A 62 -9.19 11.65 -15.79
CA ILE A 62 -8.24 11.82 -14.69
C ILE A 62 -8.67 10.98 -13.48
N LEU A 63 -7.71 10.70 -12.61
CA LEU A 63 -7.96 9.99 -11.36
C LEU A 63 -8.44 10.95 -10.27
N GLY A 64 -9.43 10.53 -9.49
CA GLY A 64 -9.69 11.09 -8.17
C GLY A 64 -8.79 10.47 -7.11
N SER A 65 -9.05 10.71 -5.83
CA SER A 65 -8.35 10.07 -4.71
C SER A 65 -8.26 8.57 -4.93
N THR A 66 -7.05 8.07 -5.14
CA THR A 66 -6.78 6.66 -5.50
C THR A 66 -6.43 5.90 -4.23
N ILE A 67 -7.31 4.99 -3.82
CA ILE A 67 -7.32 4.44 -2.46
C ILE A 67 -7.04 2.96 -2.38
N GLY A 68 -7.03 2.23 -3.48
CA GLY A 68 -6.73 0.82 -3.47
C GLY A 68 -5.97 0.40 -4.70
N VAL A 69 -5.05 -0.53 -4.53
CA VAL A 69 -4.30 -1.19 -5.60
C VAL A 69 -4.15 -2.67 -5.30
N TRP A 70 -4.26 -3.48 -6.33
CA TRP A 70 -3.95 -4.90 -6.30
C TRP A 70 -3.29 -5.33 -7.60
N VAL A 71 -2.41 -6.32 -7.54
CA VAL A 71 -1.84 -6.97 -8.73
C VAL A 71 -2.35 -8.41 -8.77
N ASP A 72 -3.00 -8.78 -9.87
CA ASP A 72 -3.57 -10.11 -10.04
C ASP A 72 -2.53 -11.14 -10.52
N THR A 73 -2.98 -12.38 -10.75
CA THR A 73 -2.11 -13.50 -11.18
C THR A 73 -1.57 -13.36 -12.59
N ASP A 74 -2.15 -12.47 -13.39
CA ASP A 74 -1.69 -12.16 -14.74
C ASP A 74 -0.71 -10.96 -14.75
N ASP A 75 -0.31 -10.49 -13.56
CA ASP A 75 0.47 -9.27 -13.32
C ASP A 75 -0.25 -7.99 -13.80
N HIS A 76 -1.57 -8.01 -13.94
CA HIS A 76 -2.34 -6.82 -14.22
C HIS A 76 -2.57 -6.02 -12.94
N VAL A 77 -2.44 -4.70 -13.07
CA VAL A 77 -2.55 -3.76 -11.95
C VAL A 77 -3.95 -3.18 -11.91
N TRP A 78 -4.67 -3.51 -10.85
CA TRP A 78 -6.03 -3.03 -10.59
C TRP A 78 -6.00 -1.90 -9.58
N ILE A 79 -6.71 -0.81 -9.89
CA ILE A 79 -6.92 0.27 -8.93
C ILE A 79 -8.40 0.55 -8.72
N ILE A 80 -8.69 1.10 -7.54
CA ILE A 80 -9.98 1.73 -7.26
C ILE A 80 -9.74 3.16 -6.77
N HIS A 81 -10.48 4.11 -7.33
CA HIS A 81 -10.41 5.51 -6.96
C HIS A 81 -11.80 6.12 -6.82
N ARG A 82 -11.90 7.25 -6.14
CA ARG A 82 -13.18 7.90 -5.84
C ARG A 82 -13.70 8.77 -6.98
N SER A 83 -13.18 8.56 -8.20
CA SER A 83 -13.67 9.17 -9.43
C SER A 83 -14.08 10.65 -9.24
N THR A 84 -15.18 11.07 -9.83
CA THR A 84 -15.71 12.43 -9.80
C THR A 84 -15.99 12.97 -8.38
N ALA A 85 -16.26 12.10 -7.40
CA ALA A 85 -16.58 12.53 -6.04
C ALA A 85 -15.48 13.34 -5.34
N THR A 86 -14.22 13.16 -5.75
CA THR A 86 -13.05 13.85 -5.18
C THR A 86 -12.38 14.82 -6.15
N LEU A 87 -12.99 15.06 -7.32
CA LEU A 87 -12.51 16.05 -8.28
C LEU A 87 -13.05 17.44 -7.96
N GLY A 88 -12.18 18.42 -7.99
CA GLY A 88 -12.56 19.84 -7.92
C GLY A 88 -13.31 20.31 -9.18
N ASN A 89 -13.94 21.47 -9.11
CA ASN A 89 -14.74 21.99 -10.23
C ASN A 89 -13.95 22.10 -11.53
N ASN A 90 -12.69 22.53 -11.48
CA ASN A 90 -11.83 22.67 -12.65
C ASN A 90 -11.30 21.32 -13.17
N GLU A 91 -11.42 20.24 -12.40
CA GLU A 91 -10.98 18.91 -12.78
C GLU A 91 -12.08 18.07 -13.46
N LYS A 92 -13.30 18.61 -13.59
CA LYS A 92 -14.46 17.91 -14.18
C LYS A 92 -15.29 18.80 -15.10
N THR A 93 -14.67 19.77 -15.73
CA THR A 93 -15.41 20.76 -16.55
C THR A 93 -16.01 20.13 -17.80
N LEU A 94 -15.48 19.03 -18.32
CA LEU A 94 -16.07 18.28 -19.41
C LEU A 94 -17.40 17.62 -18.97
N GLU A 95 -17.48 17.04 -17.77
CA GLU A 95 -18.73 16.47 -17.24
C GLU A 95 -19.81 17.55 -17.00
N THR A 96 -19.40 18.71 -16.50
CA THR A 96 -20.31 19.83 -16.20
C THR A 96 -20.59 20.71 -17.41
N LYS A 97 -19.99 20.41 -18.57
CA LYS A 97 -20.09 21.22 -19.81
C LYS A 97 -19.66 22.67 -19.66
N GLN A 98 -18.65 22.90 -18.82
CA GLN A 98 -18.08 24.23 -18.52
C GLN A 98 -16.70 24.44 -19.12
N GLY A 99 -16.13 23.42 -19.77
CA GLY A 99 -14.80 23.47 -20.38
C GLY A 99 -14.46 22.19 -21.16
N GLU A 100 -13.25 22.15 -21.73
CA GLU A 100 -12.79 21.05 -22.59
C GLU A 100 -12.03 19.95 -21.82
N CYS A 101 -11.60 20.19 -20.60
CA CYS A 101 -10.96 19.24 -19.68
C CYS A 101 -11.64 19.30 -18.32
N CYS A 102 -11.78 18.26 -17.62
CA CYS A 102 -11.50 16.84 -17.78
C CYS A 102 -12.76 16.07 -17.33
N ALA A 103 -12.70 14.74 -17.26
CA ALA A 103 -13.73 13.91 -16.67
C ALA A 103 -13.11 12.90 -15.70
N GLY A 104 -13.85 12.50 -14.67
CA GLY A 104 -13.43 11.41 -13.78
C GLY A 104 -13.43 10.08 -14.51
N ALA A 105 -12.33 9.33 -14.43
CA ALA A 105 -12.33 7.96 -14.92
C ALA A 105 -13.36 7.09 -14.17
N PRO A 106 -13.84 5.98 -14.75
CA PRO A 106 -14.62 4.99 -14.01
C PRO A 106 -13.89 4.52 -12.74
N PRO A 107 -14.60 4.21 -11.65
CA PRO A 107 -13.99 3.94 -10.35
C PRO A 107 -12.96 2.80 -10.31
N ILE A 108 -13.08 1.80 -11.17
CA ILE A 108 -12.16 0.66 -11.27
C ILE A 108 -11.46 0.69 -12.61
N LEU A 109 -10.14 0.61 -12.57
CA LEU A 109 -9.28 0.55 -13.77
C LEU A 109 -8.31 -0.63 -13.64
N GLU A 110 -8.07 -1.30 -14.76
CA GLU A 110 -7.09 -2.37 -14.92
C GLU A 110 -6.04 -1.98 -15.94
N PHE A 111 -4.77 -2.13 -15.59
CA PHE A 111 -3.63 -1.84 -16.47
C PHE A 111 -2.78 -3.09 -16.69
N ASP A 112 -2.20 -3.20 -17.88
CA ASP A 112 -1.09 -4.13 -18.09
C ASP A 112 0.23 -3.60 -17.48
N GLN A 113 1.27 -4.40 -17.57
CA GLN A 113 2.60 -4.03 -17.08
C GLN A 113 3.23 -2.86 -17.83
N GLU A 114 2.86 -2.63 -19.09
CA GLU A 114 3.29 -1.51 -19.93
C GLU A 114 2.52 -0.23 -19.60
N GLY A 115 1.50 -0.29 -18.74
CA GLY A 115 0.67 0.84 -18.32
C GLY A 115 -0.48 1.15 -19.28
N ASN A 116 -0.82 0.25 -20.19
CA ASN A 116 -2.02 0.41 -21.02
C ASN A 116 -3.27 0.11 -20.19
N LEU A 117 -4.30 0.93 -20.36
CA LEU A 117 -5.61 0.66 -19.78
C LEU A 117 -6.30 -0.50 -20.52
N LEU A 118 -6.60 -1.58 -19.80
CA LEU A 118 -7.24 -2.79 -20.35
C LEU A 118 -8.76 -2.79 -20.12
N ARG A 119 -9.18 -2.46 -18.90
CA ARG A 119 -10.59 -2.43 -18.48
C ARG A 119 -10.88 -1.24 -17.60
N HIS A 120 -12.14 -0.82 -17.62
CA HIS A 120 -12.65 0.26 -16.78
C HIS A 120 -14.15 0.08 -16.55
N TRP A 121 -14.59 0.17 -15.29
CA TRP A 121 -15.99 0.03 -14.92
C TRP A 121 -16.24 0.48 -13.47
N GLY A 122 -17.48 0.36 -13.00
CA GLY A 122 -17.88 0.63 -11.62
C GLY A 122 -18.83 1.81 -11.51
N GLY A 123 -19.32 2.01 -10.31
CA GLY A 123 -20.35 2.98 -9.99
C GLY A 123 -21.71 2.34 -9.69
N PRO A 124 -22.74 3.13 -9.41
CA PRO A 124 -24.10 2.65 -9.14
C PRO A 124 -24.64 1.76 -10.27
N GLY A 125 -25.35 0.70 -9.91
CA GLY A 125 -25.92 -0.27 -10.84
C GLY A 125 -27.14 -0.99 -10.26
N GLN A 126 -27.64 -1.99 -10.98
CA GLN A 126 -28.79 -2.75 -10.56
C GLN A 126 -28.42 -3.97 -9.70
N GLY A 127 -29.18 -4.21 -8.65
CA GLY A 127 -29.04 -5.40 -7.80
C GLY A 127 -27.98 -5.29 -6.70
N TYR A 128 -27.30 -4.17 -6.58
CA TYR A 128 -26.33 -3.89 -5.51
C TYR A 128 -26.33 -2.41 -5.12
N GLU A 129 -25.73 -2.14 -3.98
CA GLU A 129 -25.58 -0.78 -3.44
C GLU A 129 -24.11 -0.35 -3.57
N TRP A 130 -23.79 0.53 -4.54
CA TRP A 130 -22.41 1.05 -4.66
C TRP A 130 -22.04 1.87 -3.42
N PRO A 131 -20.81 1.70 -2.85
CA PRO A 131 -20.37 2.48 -1.71
C PRO A 131 -20.37 3.99 -1.99
N ASP A 132 -20.73 4.80 -0.99
CA ASP A 132 -20.64 6.27 -1.09
C ASP A 132 -19.19 6.73 -1.18
N SER A 133 -18.30 6.00 -0.50
CA SER A 133 -16.87 6.21 -0.58
C SER A 133 -16.19 4.86 -0.69
N ASN A 134 -16.02 4.38 -1.92
CA ASN A 134 -15.35 3.11 -2.20
C ASN A 134 -13.94 3.08 -1.61
N HIS A 135 -13.53 1.89 -1.11
CA HIS A 135 -12.26 1.70 -0.44
C HIS A 135 -11.76 0.25 -0.56
N GLY A 136 -10.47 0.10 -0.82
CA GLY A 136 -9.86 -1.20 -1.03
C GLY A 136 -10.34 -1.93 -2.28
N ILE A 137 -9.45 -2.66 -2.93
CA ILE A 137 -9.74 -3.56 -4.03
C ILE A 137 -8.89 -4.81 -3.88
N PHE A 138 -9.46 -5.97 -4.20
CA PHE A 138 -8.76 -7.25 -4.21
C PHE A 138 -9.28 -8.12 -5.35
N ILE A 139 -8.37 -8.79 -6.07
CA ILE A 139 -8.74 -9.77 -7.08
C ILE A 139 -8.44 -11.16 -6.52
N ASP A 140 -9.47 -11.97 -6.33
CA ASP A 140 -9.32 -13.31 -5.77
C ASP A 140 -8.78 -14.31 -6.79
N TYR A 141 -8.39 -15.49 -6.31
CA TYR A 141 -7.83 -16.57 -7.13
C TYR A 141 -8.81 -17.16 -8.17
N LYS A 142 -10.11 -16.81 -8.09
CA LYS A 142 -11.15 -17.14 -9.09
C LYS A 142 -11.31 -16.00 -10.10
N GLY A 143 -10.56 -14.93 -10.00
CA GLY A 143 -10.67 -13.73 -10.82
C GLY A 143 -11.85 -12.82 -10.45
N ASN A 144 -12.37 -12.92 -9.23
CA ASN A 144 -13.41 -12.00 -8.79
C ASN A 144 -12.82 -10.77 -8.11
N VAL A 145 -13.48 -9.64 -8.33
CA VAL A 145 -13.11 -8.33 -7.78
C VAL A 145 -13.93 -8.06 -6.52
N TRP A 146 -13.24 -7.86 -5.41
CA TRP A 146 -13.82 -7.52 -4.13
C TRP A 146 -13.57 -6.06 -3.80
N ILE A 147 -14.58 -5.35 -3.33
CA ILE A 147 -14.47 -3.95 -2.91
C ILE A 147 -15.20 -3.72 -1.60
N GLY A 148 -14.68 -2.78 -0.81
CA GLY A 148 -15.31 -2.25 0.38
C GLY A 148 -15.67 -0.78 0.23
N GLY A 149 -16.08 -0.16 1.32
CA GLY A 149 -16.38 1.27 1.37
C GLY A 149 -16.24 1.84 2.77
N ASN A 150 -15.81 3.10 2.86
CA ASN A 150 -15.64 3.80 4.13
C ASN A 150 -16.52 5.07 4.25
N GLY A 151 -17.46 5.27 3.34
CA GLY A 151 -18.48 6.31 3.47
C GLY A 151 -19.36 6.10 4.70
N ALA A 152 -20.04 7.15 5.12
CA ALA A 152 -20.87 7.11 6.33
C ALA A 152 -21.84 5.93 6.38
N PRO A 153 -22.61 5.62 5.31
CA PRO A 153 -23.55 4.50 5.30
C PRO A 153 -22.91 3.17 4.89
N ASP A 154 -21.64 3.11 4.48
CA ASP A 154 -21.05 1.92 3.90
C ASP A 154 -20.87 0.82 4.96
N SER A 155 -21.79 -0.12 4.97
CA SER A 155 -21.87 -1.23 5.94
C SER A 155 -21.89 -2.59 5.25
N HIS A 156 -21.34 -2.67 4.03
CA HIS A 156 -21.37 -3.83 3.15
C HIS A 156 -20.10 -3.94 2.32
N ILE A 157 -19.91 -5.10 1.70
CA ILE A 157 -18.89 -5.38 0.70
C ILE A 157 -19.54 -5.92 -0.57
N LEU A 158 -18.86 -5.72 -1.69
CA LEU A 158 -19.35 -6.16 -3.01
C LEU A 158 -18.31 -7.08 -3.67
N LYS A 159 -18.84 -8.03 -4.47
CA LYS A 159 -18.07 -8.94 -5.30
C LYS A 159 -18.57 -8.91 -6.73
N PHE A 160 -17.65 -8.82 -7.68
CA PHE A 160 -17.92 -8.76 -9.12
C PHE A 160 -16.98 -9.72 -9.88
N THR A 161 -17.32 -10.01 -11.14
CA THR A 161 -16.33 -10.56 -12.09
C THR A 161 -15.33 -9.47 -12.52
N LYS A 162 -14.22 -9.86 -13.19
CA LYS A 162 -13.27 -8.89 -13.77
C LYS A 162 -13.95 -7.89 -14.73
N ASP A 163 -15.03 -8.29 -15.41
CA ASP A 163 -15.78 -7.45 -16.35
C ASP A 163 -16.91 -6.63 -15.69
N GLY A 164 -16.97 -6.60 -14.36
CA GLY A 164 -17.92 -5.78 -13.60
C GLY A 164 -19.31 -6.38 -13.46
N LYS A 165 -19.54 -7.66 -13.77
CA LYS A 165 -20.81 -8.34 -13.50
C LYS A 165 -20.96 -8.58 -12.00
N PHE A 166 -22.04 -8.09 -11.40
CA PHE A 166 -22.35 -8.29 -9.99
C PHE A 166 -22.52 -9.77 -9.64
N LEU A 167 -21.91 -10.19 -8.52
CA LEU A 167 -21.96 -11.56 -8.01
C LEU A 167 -22.57 -11.66 -6.60
N LEU A 168 -22.14 -10.78 -5.67
CA LEU A 168 -22.52 -10.88 -4.28
C LEU A 168 -22.43 -9.53 -3.58
N GLN A 169 -23.40 -9.25 -2.70
CA GLN A 169 -23.30 -8.23 -1.66
C GLN A 169 -23.44 -8.89 -0.30
N VAL A 170 -22.54 -8.56 0.64
CA VAL A 170 -22.62 -8.99 2.03
C VAL A 170 -22.77 -7.77 2.92
N GLY A 171 -23.78 -7.79 3.78
CA GLY A 171 -24.18 -6.61 4.54
C GLY A 171 -25.14 -5.71 3.76
N LYS A 172 -25.55 -4.62 4.40
CA LYS A 172 -26.53 -3.67 3.84
C LYS A 172 -26.06 -2.24 4.11
N LYS A 173 -26.15 -1.38 3.10
CA LYS A 173 -25.89 0.04 3.23
C LYS A 173 -26.79 0.66 4.31
N GLY A 174 -26.19 1.46 5.19
CA GLY A 174 -26.91 2.09 6.29
C GLY A 174 -27.19 1.20 7.51
N ALA A 175 -26.76 -0.06 7.54
CA ALA A 175 -27.00 -0.96 8.67
C ALA A 175 -26.44 -0.45 10.02
N ARG A 176 -25.49 0.48 9.98
CA ARG A 176 -24.89 1.10 11.19
C ARG A 176 -25.50 2.46 11.55
N ARG A 177 -26.55 2.91 10.85
CA ARG A 177 -27.21 4.19 11.14
C ARG A 177 -28.05 4.08 12.43
N LYS A 178 -27.91 5.06 13.31
CA LYS A 178 -28.83 5.25 14.44
C LYS A 178 -30.18 5.70 13.91
N GLU A 179 -31.24 5.21 14.49
CA GLU A 179 -32.59 5.68 14.21
C GLU A 179 -32.71 7.19 14.50
N GLY A 180 -33.27 7.94 13.56
CA GLY A 180 -33.46 9.41 13.67
C GLY A 180 -32.22 10.27 13.38
N ALA A 181 -31.06 9.70 13.01
CA ALA A 181 -29.88 10.49 12.73
C ALA A 181 -29.84 11.04 11.30
N SER A 182 -29.45 12.32 11.16
CA SER A 182 -29.15 12.94 9.86
C SER A 182 -27.79 12.50 9.34
N ALA A 183 -27.64 12.42 8.00
CA ALA A 183 -26.36 12.07 7.37
C ALA A 183 -25.38 13.24 7.49
N GLY A 184 -24.31 13.07 8.26
CA GLY A 184 -23.17 13.99 8.30
C GLY A 184 -21.93 13.35 7.68
N ASN A 185 -21.19 14.12 6.89
CA ASN A 185 -19.96 13.67 6.20
C ASN A 185 -18.73 14.18 6.97
N GLN A 186 -18.09 13.32 7.77
CA GLN A 186 -16.72 13.59 8.24
C GLN A 186 -15.93 12.28 8.39
N GLU A 187 -14.65 12.29 8.03
CA GLU A 187 -13.71 11.23 8.39
C GLU A 187 -13.59 11.16 9.92
N GLY A 188 -13.70 9.97 10.48
CA GLY A 188 -13.73 9.75 11.92
C GLY A 188 -15.10 9.33 12.43
N GLN A 189 -15.45 9.69 13.65
CA GLN A 189 -16.76 9.38 14.23
C GLN A 189 -17.87 10.17 13.51
N VAL A 190 -18.59 9.51 12.63
CA VAL A 190 -19.70 10.14 11.91
C VAL A 190 -20.91 10.19 12.83
N ALA A 191 -21.38 11.41 13.11
CA ALA A 191 -22.59 11.60 13.89
C ALA A 191 -23.75 10.79 13.28
N GLY A 192 -24.43 10.01 14.11
CA GLY A 192 -25.56 9.19 13.66
C GLY A 192 -25.24 7.77 13.20
N PHE A 193 -23.99 7.30 13.31
CA PHE A 193 -23.61 5.92 13.08
C PHE A 193 -22.96 5.32 14.33
N VAL A 194 -23.09 4.01 14.50
CA VAL A 194 -22.57 3.27 15.66
C VAL A 194 -21.79 2.04 15.24
N GLY A 195 -20.74 1.72 16.00
CA GLY A 195 -20.01 0.47 15.86
C GLY A 195 -20.93 -0.73 16.02
N GLY A 196 -20.56 -1.81 15.39
CA GLY A 196 -21.23 -3.10 15.43
C GLY A 196 -20.20 -4.20 15.24
N SER A 197 -19.08 -4.10 15.93
CA SER A 197 -17.96 -5.03 15.79
C SER A 197 -18.31 -6.48 16.15
N ASN A 198 -19.42 -6.70 16.81
CA ASN A 198 -19.97 -8.04 17.10
C ASN A 198 -21.14 -8.46 16.20
N ASP A 199 -21.50 -7.65 15.18
CA ASP A 199 -22.58 -7.99 14.24
C ASP A 199 -22.14 -9.13 13.30
N PRO A 200 -22.90 -10.24 13.19
CA PRO A 200 -22.54 -11.38 12.35
C PRO A 200 -22.97 -11.21 10.87
N VAL A 201 -23.55 -10.07 10.48
CA VAL A 201 -24.16 -9.88 9.15
C VAL A 201 -23.59 -8.68 8.39
N SER A 202 -23.42 -7.54 9.08
CA SER A 202 -23.03 -6.28 8.45
C SER A 202 -21.71 -5.77 8.97
N PHE A 203 -21.12 -4.85 8.20
CA PHE A 203 -19.81 -4.25 8.47
C PHE A 203 -19.94 -2.81 8.98
N GLY A 204 -18.82 -2.25 9.43
CA GLY A 204 -18.70 -0.88 9.86
C GLY A 204 -17.61 -0.14 9.09
N ARG A 205 -17.84 0.15 7.79
CA ARG A 205 -16.94 0.92 6.93
C ARG A 205 -15.62 0.19 6.67
N VAL A 206 -15.66 -0.74 5.72
CA VAL A 206 -14.56 -1.66 5.38
C VAL A 206 -13.40 -0.94 4.71
N ALA A 207 -12.18 -1.22 5.17
CA ALA A 207 -10.97 -0.67 4.59
C ALA A 207 -10.36 -1.56 3.49
N LYS A 208 -10.15 -2.84 3.75
CA LYS A 208 -9.50 -3.77 2.82
C LYS A 208 -10.07 -5.19 2.95
N ILE A 209 -9.93 -5.97 1.90
CA ILE A 209 -10.33 -7.36 1.84
C ILE A 209 -9.15 -8.16 1.26
N PHE A 210 -8.87 -9.32 1.82
CA PHE A 210 -7.94 -10.32 1.30
C PHE A 210 -8.66 -11.66 1.23
N VAL A 211 -8.44 -12.48 0.18
CA VAL A 211 -9.05 -13.80 0.05
C VAL A 211 -7.98 -14.90 0.03
N ASP A 212 -8.07 -15.80 1.00
CA ASP A 212 -7.23 -16.99 1.08
C ASP A 212 -7.76 -18.08 0.16
N ALA A 213 -7.00 -18.40 -0.88
CA ALA A 213 -7.34 -19.44 -1.84
C ALA A 213 -7.43 -20.84 -1.21
N LYS A 214 -6.62 -21.13 -0.19
CA LYS A 214 -6.55 -22.48 0.42
C LYS A 214 -7.78 -22.80 1.27
N ALA A 215 -8.27 -21.85 2.04
CA ALA A 215 -9.43 -22.04 2.90
C ALA A 215 -10.73 -21.53 2.26
N ASN A 216 -10.66 -20.84 1.12
CA ASN A 216 -11.77 -20.11 0.50
C ASN A 216 -12.42 -19.14 1.49
N GLU A 217 -11.59 -18.37 2.20
CA GLU A 217 -12.02 -17.42 3.22
C GLU A 217 -11.58 -16.00 2.85
N ALA A 218 -12.49 -15.04 3.03
CA ALA A 218 -12.17 -13.63 2.91
C ALA A 218 -11.94 -13.01 4.29
N TYR A 219 -10.81 -12.33 4.44
CA TYR A 219 -10.41 -11.58 5.63
C TYR A 219 -10.68 -10.11 5.38
N VAL A 220 -11.53 -9.52 6.18
CA VAL A 220 -12.02 -8.16 6.02
C VAL A 220 -11.49 -7.28 7.14
N ALA A 221 -10.71 -6.28 6.80
CA ALA A 221 -10.34 -5.18 7.70
C ALA A 221 -11.55 -4.26 7.87
N ASP A 222 -12.40 -4.60 8.84
CA ASP A 222 -13.67 -3.91 9.12
C ASP A 222 -13.42 -2.85 10.20
N GLY A 223 -12.87 -1.70 9.78
CA GLY A 223 -12.12 -0.86 10.68
C GLY A 223 -12.50 0.62 10.82
N TYR A 224 -13.12 1.28 9.85
CA TYR A 224 -13.38 2.73 9.99
C TYR A 224 -14.47 3.10 10.99
N LEU A 225 -15.36 2.14 11.30
CA LEU A 225 -16.36 2.29 12.36
C LEU A 225 -16.31 1.13 13.34
N ASN A 226 -16.13 -0.10 12.84
CA ASN A 226 -15.89 -1.28 13.65
C ASN A 226 -14.39 -1.40 14.02
N LYS A 227 -14.07 -2.32 14.92
CA LYS A 227 -12.70 -2.55 15.44
C LYS A 227 -12.31 -4.02 15.34
N ARG A 228 -12.44 -4.60 14.12
CA ARG A 228 -12.24 -6.04 13.95
C ARG A 228 -11.63 -6.44 12.62
N VAL A 229 -11.06 -7.63 12.60
CA VAL A 229 -10.94 -8.44 11.39
C VAL A 229 -12.11 -9.41 11.37
N ALA A 230 -12.91 -9.40 10.30
CA ALA A 230 -13.99 -10.37 10.09
C ALA A 230 -13.59 -11.37 9.01
N VAL A 231 -13.89 -12.66 9.24
CA VAL A 231 -13.60 -13.74 8.29
C VAL A 231 -14.89 -14.36 7.82
N LEU A 232 -15.04 -14.44 6.52
CA LEU A 232 -16.25 -15.00 5.92
C LEU A 232 -15.91 -16.07 4.88
N ASP A 233 -16.84 -16.93 4.61
CA ASP A 233 -16.79 -17.84 3.46
C ASP A 233 -16.87 -17.03 2.17
N ALA A 234 -15.90 -17.20 1.28
CA ALA A 234 -15.74 -16.36 0.09
C ALA A 234 -16.80 -16.61 -1.00
N ASP A 235 -17.54 -17.70 -0.94
CA ASP A 235 -18.61 -17.99 -1.90
C ASP A 235 -19.97 -17.51 -1.40
N SER A 236 -20.33 -17.83 -0.17
CA SER A 236 -21.62 -17.49 0.40
C SER A 236 -21.68 -16.12 1.09
N GLY A 237 -20.53 -15.54 1.45
CA GLY A 237 -20.46 -14.31 2.23
C GLY A 237 -20.81 -14.48 3.72
N LYS A 238 -21.06 -15.69 4.20
CA LYS A 238 -21.38 -15.94 5.61
C LYS A 238 -20.19 -15.66 6.51
N ILE A 239 -20.33 -14.76 7.49
CA ILE A 239 -19.30 -14.49 8.50
C ILE A 239 -19.14 -15.74 9.39
N LYS A 240 -17.92 -16.24 9.47
CA LYS A 240 -17.54 -17.45 10.22
C LYS A 240 -16.99 -17.12 11.60
N ARG A 241 -16.20 -16.06 11.71
CA ARG A 241 -15.54 -15.59 12.93
C ARG A 241 -15.06 -14.14 12.77
N PHE A 242 -14.71 -13.51 13.88
CA PHE A 242 -14.07 -12.20 13.92
C PHE A 242 -13.31 -12.03 15.25
N TRP A 243 -12.35 -11.11 15.25
CA TRP A 243 -11.57 -10.75 16.44
C TRP A 243 -11.11 -9.30 16.41
N GLY A 244 -10.83 -8.75 17.60
CA GLY A 244 -10.21 -7.44 17.81
C GLY A 244 -8.70 -7.54 18.07
N ALA A 245 -8.11 -6.46 18.57
CA ALA A 245 -6.70 -6.45 18.93
C ALA A 245 -6.39 -7.57 19.96
N TYR A 246 -5.20 -8.16 19.86
CA TYR A 246 -4.71 -9.27 20.67
C TYR A 246 -5.56 -10.55 20.60
N GLY A 247 -6.47 -10.65 19.62
CA GLY A 247 -7.43 -11.77 19.54
C GLY A 247 -8.62 -11.64 20.49
N ASN A 248 -8.76 -10.50 21.15
CA ASN A 248 -9.87 -10.24 22.05
C ASN A 248 -11.20 -10.16 21.31
N LYS A 249 -12.29 -10.38 22.02
CA LYS A 249 -13.62 -10.02 21.53
C LYS A 249 -13.65 -8.52 21.26
N PRO A 250 -14.10 -8.07 20.07
CA PRO A 250 -14.19 -6.64 19.76
C PRO A 250 -15.10 -5.90 20.74
N ASP A 251 -14.67 -4.69 21.12
CA ASP A 251 -15.41 -3.78 21.98
C ASP A 251 -15.50 -2.41 21.28
N ASP A 252 -16.73 -1.93 21.07
CA ASP A 252 -17.01 -0.66 20.42
C ASP A 252 -16.91 0.56 21.36
N THR A 253 -16.56 0.33 22.63
CA THR A 253 -16.31 1.42 23.59
C THR A 253 -15.28 2.40 23.00
N PRO A 254 -15.59 3.72 22.96
CA PRO A 254 -14.65 4.71 22.45
C PRO A 254 -13.31 4.66 23.19
N LEU A 255 -12.23 4.59 22.42
CA LEU A 255 -10.88 4.76 22.97
C LEU A 255 -10.57 6.24 23.11
N PRO A 256 -9.75 6.63 24.11
CA PRO A 256 -9.20 7.99 24.15
C PRO A 256 -8.35 8.24 22.88
N PRO A 257 -8.09 9.49 22.51
CA PRO A 257 -7.15 9.80 21.45
C PRO A 257 -5.82 9.06 21.67
N TYR A 258 -5.23 8.59 20.55
CA TYR A 258 -3.93 7.92 20.63
C TYR A 258 -2.87 8.80 21.27
N ASN A 259 -2.15 8.22 22.21
CA ASN A 259 -1.02 8.83 22.88
C ASN A 259 0.11 7.81 23.00
N PRO A 260 1.29 8.04 22.38
CA PRO A 260 2.39 7.09 22.38
C PRO A 260 2.98 6.78 23.76
N SER A 261 2.72 7.63 24.76
CA SER A 261 3.16 7.43 26.15
C SER A 261 2.24 6.51 26.96
N ASN A 262 1.03 6.24 26.48
CA ASN A 262 0.10 5.36 27.15
C ASN A 262 0.47 3.86 26.95
N PRO A 263 0.07 2.98 27.86
CA PRO A 263 0.11 1.55 27.60
C PRO A 263 -0.63 1.17 26.32
N PRO A 264 -0.23 0.07 25.63
CA PRO A 264 -0.90 -0.39 24.41
C PRO A 264 -2.40 -0.61 24.61
N ALA A 265 -3.22 0.00 23.76
CA ALA A 265 -4.67 -0.21 23.78
C ALA A 265 -5.01 -1.67 23.49
N GLN A 266 -5.93 -2.23 24.27
CA GLN A 266 -6.38 -3.63 24.16
C GLN A 266 -7.43 -3.81 23.06
N GLN A 267 -7.83 -2.75 22.40
CA GLN A 267 -8.66 -2.71 21.20
C GLN A 267 -7.89 -2.06 20.05
N PHE A 268 -8.29 -2.35 18.81
CA PHE A 268 -7.80 -1.56 17.67
C PHE A 268 -8.30 -0.13 17.74
N TYR A 269 -7.46 0.78 17.32
CA TYR A 269 -7.91 2.11 16.92
C TYR A 269 -8.64 2.04 15.57
N ASN A 270 -9.48 3.03 15.28
CA ASN A 270 -10.09 3.16 13.96
C ASN A 270 -9.15 3.95 13.03
N PRO A 271 -8.86 3.45 11.82
CA PRO A 271 -9.35 2.18 11.29
C PRO A 271 -8.40 0.99 11.50
N VAL A 272 -8.97 -0.23 11.58
CA VAL A 272 -8.28 -1.44 11.15
C VAL A 272 -8.16 -1.38 9.64
N HIS A 273 -6.97 -1.15 9.10
CA HIS A 273 -6.82 -0.67 7.72
C HIS A 273 -6.38 -1.73 6.72
N CYS A 274 -5.64 -2.75 7.14
CA CYS A 274 -5.32 -3.93 6.35
C CYS A 274 -5.47 -5.23 7.17
N ALA A 275 -5.63 -6.36 6.47
CA ALA A 275 -5.60 -7.71 7.04
C ALA A 275 -5.14 -8.70 5.96
N ASP A 276 -3.84 -8.78 5.73
CA ASP A 276 -3.24 -9.57 4.65
C ASP A 276 -2.56 -10.83 5.17
N MET A 277 -2.64 -11.92 4.41
CA MET A 277 -2.04 -13.20 4.78
C MET A 277 -0.70 -13.41 4.09
N SER A 278 0.29 -13.83 4.89
CA SER A 278 1.58 -14.28 4.39
C SER A 278 1.57 -15.73 3.88
N VAL A 279 2.63 -16.14 3.18
CA VAL A 279 2.77 -17.50 2.62
C VAL A 279 2.72 -18.60 3.69
N ASP A 280 3.20 -18.33 4.90
CA ASP A 280 3.13 -19.20 6.08
C ASP A 280 1.80 -19.05 6.87
N ARG A 281 0.82 -18.38 6.24
CA ARG A 281 -0.56 -18.26 6.71
C ARG A 281 -0.73 -17.46 8.01
N LEU A 282 0.12 -16.50 8.27
CA LEU A 282 -0.09 -15.52 9.33
C LEU A 282 -0.82 -14.30 8.77
N ILE A 283 -1.74 -13.76 9.55
CA ILE A 283 -2.52 -12.56 9.21
C ILE A 283 -1.83 -11.34 9.82
N TYR A 284 -1.46 -10.40 8.98
CA TYR A 284 -0.85 -9.12 9.37
C TYR A 284 -1.92 -8.04 9.32
N VAL A 285 -2.16 -7.38 10.44
CA VAL A 285 -3.25 -6.43 10.63
C VAL A 285 -2.71 -5.04 10.92
N CYS A 286 -3.06 -4.08 10.08
CA CYS A 286 -2.71 -2.67 10.24
C CYS A 286 -3.66 -1.97 11.21
N ASP A 287 -3.21 -1.69 12.42
CA ASP A 287 -3.88 -0.78 13.35
C ASP A 287 -3.33 0.63 13.10
N ARG A 288 -3.93 1.32 12.12
CA ARG A 288 -3.36 2.51 11.47
C ARG A 288 -3.06 3.63 12.46
N VAL A 289 -4.06 4.07 13.21
CA VAL A 289 -3.92 5.15 14.21
C VAL A 289 -3.15 4.69 15.44
N GLY A 290 -3.13 3.39 15.73
CA GLY A 290 -2.31 2.80 16.79
C GLY A 290 -0.82 2.65 16.45
N ASP A 291 -0.40 3.06 15.24
CA ASP A 291 0.98 2.97 14.72
C ASP A 291 1.58 1.58 14.83
N ARG A 292 0.77 0.53 14.79
CA ARG A 292 1.23 -0.85 15.00
C ARG A 292 0.74 -1.83 13.96
N LEU A 293 1.56 -2.82 13.71
CA LEU A 293 1.24 -4.02 12.95
C LEU A 293 1.10 -5.18 13.93
N GLN A 294 -0.06 -5.82 13.98
CA GLN A 294 -0.28 -7.03 14.76
C GLN A 294 -0.37 -8.25 13.86
N VAL A 295 0.19 -9.37 14.33
CA VAL A 295 0.24 -10.64 13.60
C VAL A 295 -0.59 -11.68 14.33
N PHE A 296 -1.42 -12.42 13.56
CA PHE A 296 -2.34 -13.43 14.09
C PHE A 296 -2.26 -14.74 13.31
N THR A 297 -2.73 -15.82 13.91
CA THR A 297 -3.09 -17.03 13.15
C THR A 297 -4.41 -16.81 12.39
N PRO A 298 -4.76 -17.66 11.42
CA PRO A 298 -6.04 -17.57 10.70
C PRO A 298 -7.27 -17.66 11.63
N GLU A 299 -7.12 -18.26 12.82
CA GLU A 299 -8.18 -18.36 13.82
C GLU A 299 -8.29 -17.12 14.73
N GLY A 300 -7.41 -16.12 14.53
CA GLY A 300 -7.41 -14.87 15.30
C GLY A 300 -6.59 -14.93 16.58
N LYS A 301 -5.74 -15.96 16.78
CA LYS A 301 -4.82 -16.01 17.92
C LYS A 301 -3.67 -15.05 17.69
N PHE A 302 -3.43 -14.12 18.61
CA PHE A 302 -2.31 -13.18 18.58
C PHE A 302 -0.96 -13.90 18.63
N VAL A 303 -0.01 -13.43 17.83
CA VAL A 303 1.35 -13.97 17.69
C VAL A 303 2.40 -12.97 18.15
N LYS A 304 2.43 -11.80 17.53
CA LYS A 304 3.41 -10.73 17.81
C LYS A 304 2.91 -9.39 17.26
N GLU A 305 3.59 -8.32 17.66
CA GLU A 305 3.34 -6.98 17.14
C GLU A 305 4.61 -6.15 17.07
N GLN A 306 4.55 -5.04 16.31
CA GLN A 306 5.58 -4.02 16.26
C GLN A 306 4.96 -2.66 15.95
N TRP A 307 5.53 -1.61 16.54
CA TRP A 307 5.20 -0.21 16.27
C TRP A 307 6.15 0.40 15.27
N TYR A 308 5.61 1.28 14.43
CA TYR A 308 6.39 2.04 13.45
C TYR A 308 6.06 3.51 13.59
N GLU A 309 7.11 4.37 13.71
CA GLU A 309 6.93 5.81 13.95
C GLU A 309 5.90 6.10 15.05
N LYS A 310 6.04 5.45 16.17
CA LYS A 310 5.09 5.46 17.31
C LYS A 310 4.63 6.85 17.76
N ASN A 311 5.34 7.91 17.37
CA ASN A 311 4.99 9.29 17.67
C ASN A 311 4.17 9.97 16.57
N THR A 312 3.74 9.23 15.54
CA THR A 312 2.85 9.74 14.50
C THR A 312 1.45 9.91 15.06
N LEU A 313 0.94 11.11 14.99
CA LEU A 313 -0.42 11.44 15.45
C LEU A 313 -1.39 11.52 14.26
N ASN A 314 -2.65 11.86 14.52
CA ASN A 314 -3.74 12.00 13.54
C ASN A 314 -4.09 10.69 12.85
N ALA A 315 -3.69 10.53 11.58
CA ALA A 315 -4.07 9.36 10.79
C ALA A 315 -3.16 8.13 10.99
N GLY A 316 -2.05 8.27 11.75
CA GLY A 316 -1.12 7.18 12.06
C GLY A 316 -0.23 6.76 10.90
N SER A 317 0.69 5.83 11.17
CA SER A 317 1.79 5.46 10.26
C SER A 317 1.58 4.14 9.48
N VAL A 318 0.75 3.22 9.98
CA VAL A 318 0.64 1.85 9.44
C VAL A 318 -0.59 1.74 8.52
N TRP A 319 -0.44 2.16 7.24
CA TRP A 319 -1.59 2.27 6.35
C TRP A 319 -1.88 0.99 5.58
N ASP A 320 -0.92 0.46 4.84
CA ASP A 320 -1.12 -0.76 4.06
C ASP A 320 0.20 -1.52 3.89
N ILE A 321 0.13 -2.80 3.55
CA ILE A 321 1.30 -3.66 3.38
C ILE A 321 1.22 -4.50 2.11
N ALA A 322 2.42 -4.87 1.60
CA ALA A 322 2.60 -5.91 0.61
C ALA A 322 3.80 -6.79 1.00
N PHE A 323 3.74 -8.08 0.67
CA PHE A 323 4.83 -9.02 0.92
C PHE A 323 5.71 -9.19 -0.30
N SER A 324 7.03 -9.32 -0.12
CA SER A 324 7.96 -9.64 -1.19
C SER A 324 7.61 -10.98 -1.87
N LYS A 325 8.05 -11.15 -3.13
CA LYS A 325 7.70 -12.31 -3.96
C LYS A 325 8.72 -13.46 -3.88
N ASP A 326 9.76 -13.33 -3.06
CA ASP A 326 10.62 -14.48 -2.75
C ASP A 326 9.84 -15.56 -1.99
N ALA A 327 10.31 -16.82 -2.07
CA ALA A 327 9.58 -17.97 -1.53
C ALA A 327 9.27 -17.88 -0.02
N GLN A 328 10.08 -17.14 0.74
CA GLN A 328 9.88 -16.91 2.18
C GLN A 328 9.10 -15.65 2.48
N GLN A 329 8.81 -14.81 1.47
CA GLN A 329 8.27 -13.47 1.67
C GLN A 329 9.05 -12.71 2.74
N LYS A 330 10.36 -12.62 2.53
CA LYS A 330 11.29 -12.12 3.55
C LYS A 330 11.01 -10.68 3.96
N TYR A 331 10.44 -9.87 3.08
CA TYR A 331 10.22 -8.46 3.32
C TYR A 331 8.74 -8.10 3.32
N ILE A 332 8.39 -7.13 4.16
CA ILE A 332 7.15 -6.39 4.11
C ILE A 332 7.46 -5.00 3.58
N PHE A 333 6.69 -4.53 2.61
CA PHE A 333 6.66 -3.14 2.18
C PHE A 333 5.42 -2.49 2.78
N MET A 334 5.61 -1.40 3.53
CA MET A 334 4.53 -0.73 4.25
C MET A 334 4.39 0.71 3.79
N ALA A 335 3.19 1.09 3.39
CA ALA A 335 2.83 2.47 3.13
C ALA A 335 2.63 3.23 4.45
N ASP A 336 3.32 4.34 4.61
CA ASP A 336 3.20 5.27 5.73
C ASP A 336 2.69 6.62 5.20
N GLY A 337 1.37 6.80 5.22
CA GLY A 337 0.70 7.91 4.55
C GLY A 337 0.76 9.24 5.28
N VAL A 338 1.21 9.29 6.53
CA VAL A 338 1.45 10.55 7.25
C VAL A 338 2.90 10.99 7.08
N ASN A 339 3.85 10.05 7.12
CA ASN A 339 5.27 10.37 6.99
C ASN A 339 5.75 10.32 5.52
N GLU A 340 4.85 10.05 4.57
CA GLU A 340 5.07 10.05 3.12
C GLU A 340 6.24 9.15 2.69
N LYS A 341 6.21 7.91 3.15
CA LYS A 341 7.28 6.93 2.93
C LYS A 341 6.74 5.54 2.65
N VAL A 342 7.57 4.72 2.02
CA VAL A 342 7.44 3.26 2.02
C VAL A 342 8.55 2.70 2.90
N LYS A 343 8.17 1.91 3.90
CA LYS A 343 9.08 1.20 4.80
C LYS A 343 9.40 -0.19 4.25
N ILE A 344 10.65 -0.61 4.36
CA ILE A 344 11.12 -1.96 4.05
C ILE A 344 11.44 -2.63 5.36
N ILE A 345 10.72 -3.71 5.67
CA ILE A 345 10.72 -4.37 6.98
C ILE A 345 11.10 -5.83 6.79
N ASP A 346 11.97 -6.36 7.63
CA ASP A 346 12.17 -7.82 7.72
C ASP A 346 10.93 -8.48 8.32
N ARG A 347 10.28 -9.38 7.58
CA ARG A 347 9.00 -9.97 7.99
C ARG A 347 9.15 -10.88 9.22
N GLN A 348 10.28 -11.55 9.37
CA GLN A 348 10.47 -12.50 10.48
C GLN A 348 10.65 -11.78 11.82
N THR A 349 11.45 -10.72 11.84
CA THR A 349 11.76 -9.94 13.05
C THR A 349 10.81 -8.79 13.28
N LEU A 350 10.15 -8.29 12.22
CA LEU A 350 9.39 -7.04 12.14
C LEU A 350 10.28 -5.79 12.30
N GLU A 351 11.58 -5.91 12.11
CA GLU A 351 12.52 -4.81 12.18
C GLU A 351 12.47 -3.97 10.88
N GLU A 352 12.38 -2.66 11.01
CA GLU A 352 12.51 -1.73 9.89
C GLU A 352 13.97 -1.67 9.43
N LEU A 353 14.21 -2.00 8.16
CA LEU A 353 15.55 -2.01 7.58
C LEU A 353 15.93 -0.66 6.96
N THR A 354 15.00 -0.04 6.26
CA THR A 354 15.17 1.24 5.57
C THR A 354 13.82 1.74 5.06
N THR A 355 13.79 3.01 4.65
CA THR A 355 12.63 3.62 3.99
C THR A 355 13.04 4.31 2.69
N PHE A 356 12.07 4.57 1.81
CA PHE A 356 12.23 5.46 0.67
C PHE A 356 10.97 6.33 0.47
N GLY A 357 11.12 7.38 -0.31
CA GLY A 357 10.08 8.39 -0.53
C GLY A 357 10.29 9.63 0.32
N ASP A 358 9.55 10.66 0.00
CA ASP A 358 9.51 11.95 0.71
C ASP A 358 8.23 12.69 0.34
N GLY A 359 7.82 13.69 1.11
CA GLY A 359 6.63 14.48 0.83
C GLY A 359 6.77 15.31 -0.46
N GLY A 360 5.76 15.27 -1.32
CA GLY A 360 5.71 16.09 -2.52
C GLY A 360 4.94 15.45 -3.69
N ARG A 361 5.00 16.09 -4.87
CA ARG A 361 4.21 15.70 -6.04
C ARG A 361 5.04 15.23 -7.24
N TYR A 362 6.36 15.31 -7.18
CA TYR A 362 7.21 14.74 -8.22
C TYR A 362 7.18 13.20 -8.18
N PRO A 363 7.45 12.51 -9.29
CA PRO A 363 7.59 11.06 -9.28
C PRO A 363 8.59 10.62 -8.20
N GLY A 364 8.25 9.57 -7.45
CA GLY A 364 9.03 9.08 -6.32
C GLY A 364 8.83 9.85 -5.01
N GLN A 365 8.15 10.99 -5.02
CA GLN A 365 7.60 11.62 -3.83
C GLN A 365 6.16 11.16 -3.59
N PHE A 366 5.62 11.37 -2.40
CA PHE A 366 4.27 10.98 -2.03
C PHE A 366 3.46 12.16 -1.51
N TYR A 367 2.16 12.08 -1.73
CA TYR A 367 1.18 12.97 -1.14
C TYR A 367 -0.06 12.16 -0.73
N GLY A 368 -0.02 11.65 0.50
CA GLY A 368 -1.03 10.73 1.02
C GLY A 368 -0.90 9.32 0.43
N VAL A 369 0.32 8.73 0.46
CA VAL A 369 0.51 7.34 0.05
C VAL A 369 -0.42 6.44 0.87
N HIS A 370 -1.24 5.63 0.18
CA HIS A 370 -2.37 4.96 0.82
C HIS A 370 -2.32 3.45 0.75
N SER A 371 -2.22 2.89 -0.44
CA SER A 371 -2.21 1.45 -0.65
C SER A 371 -0.98 1.03 -1.44
N ILE A 372 -0.56 -0.22 -1.25
CA ILE A 372 0.65 -0.77 -1.87
C ILE A 372 0.41 -2.20 -2.34
N ALA A 373 0.90 -2.52 -3.53
CA ALA A 373 0.88 -3.86 -4.10
C ALA A 373 2.20 -4.18 -4.81
N ILE A 374 2.41 -5.45 -5.16
CA ILE A 374 3.65 -5.93 -5.77
C ILE A 374 3.34 -6.95 -6.87
N ASP A 375 4.03 -6.84 -8.01
CA ASP A 375 3.93 -7.82 -9.10
C ASP A 375 4.89 -9.01 -8.94
N SER A 376 4.82 -9.98 -9.85
CA SER A 376 5.67 -11.18 -9.81
C SER A 376 7.16 -10.88 -9.98
N LYS A 377 7.51 -9.74 -10.60
CA LYS A 377 8.90 -9.28 -10.83
C LYS A 377 9.46 -8.53 -9.63
N GLY A 378 8.62 -8.25 -8.62
CA GLY A 378 8.98 -7.49 -7.43
C GLY A 378 8.83 -5.98 -7.57
N ASN A 379 8.23 -5.46 -8.64
CA ASN A 379 7.94 -4.03 -8.76
C ASN A 379 6.80 -3.65 -7.82
N LEU A 380 6.94 -2.50 -7.15
CA LEU A 380 5.91 -1.98 -6.26
C LEU A 380 5.00 -0.98 -6.98
N TYR A 381 3.75 -0.99 -6.60
CA TYR A 381 2.73 -0.04 -7.02
C TYR A 381 2.13 0.63 -5.80
N THR A 382 2.08 1.95 -5.78
CA THR A 382 1.49 2.72 -4.69
C THR A 382 0.40 3.63 -5.20
N THR A 383 -0.67 3.79 -4.44
CA THR A 383 -1.73 4.76 -4.73
C THR A 383 -1.72 5.89 -3.72
N GLU A 384 -2.23 7.04 -4.12
CA GLU A 384 -2.26 8.23 -3.29
C GLU A 384 -3.68 8.77 -3.17
N THR A 385 -4.10 8.93 -1.91
CA THR A 385 -5.40 9.50 -1.54
C THR A 385 -5.35 11.03 -1.49
N TYR A 386 -6.40 11.65 -0.98
CA TYR A 386 -6.54 13.11 -0.89
C TYR A 386 -6.25 13.78 -2.24
N GLU A 387 -5.36 14.77 -2.25
CA GLU A 387 -4.95 15.50 -3.44
C GLU A 387 -3.78 14.87 -4.20
N GLY A 388 -3.28 13.70 -3.76
CA GLY A 388 -2.28 12.91 -4.50
C GLY A 388 -2.85 12.40 -5.83
N LYS A 389 -4.03 11.78 -5.78
CA LYS A 389 -4.85 11.41 -6.95
C LYS A 389 -4.08 10.68 -8.04
N ARG A 390 -3.20 9.76 -7.69
CA ARG A 390 -2.37 9.03 -8.66
C ARG A 390 -2.01 7.63 -8.20
N ILE A 391 -1.45 6.88 -9.13
CA ILE A 391 -0.72 5.64 -8.91
C ILE A 391 0.71 5.81 -9.40
N GLN A 392 1.69 5.21 -8.70
CA GLN A 392 3.08 5.17 -9.12
C GLN A 392 3.59 3.75 -9.16
N ARG A 393 4.54 3.46 -10.07
CA ARG A 393 5.30 2.22 -10.12
C ARG A 393 6.74 2.47 -9.69
N PHE A 394 7.29 1.54 -8.89
CA PHE A 394 8.70 1.51 -8.48
C PHE A 394 9.31 0.20 -8.96
N LEU A 395 10.27 0.31 -9.85
CA LEU A 395 10.97 -0.83 -10.44
C LEU A 395 11.93 -1.45 -9.42
N TYR A 396 11.84 -2.76 -9.22
CA TYR A 396 12.78 -3.51 -8.40
C TYR A 396 14.16 -3.57 -9.08
N LYS A 397 15.20 -3.17 -8.37
CA LYS A 397 16.59 -3.08 -8.85
C LYS A 397 17.53 -4.08 -8.17
N GLY A 398 16.98 -5.16 -7.63
CA GLY A 398 17.73 -6.15 -6.90
C GLY A 398 18.00 -5.78 -5.45
N MET A 399 18.93 -6.49 -4.82
CA MET A 399 19.33 -6.30 -3.43
C MET A 399 20.56 -5.41 -3.34
N ALA A 400 20.62 -4.55 -2.31
CA ALA A 400 21.79 -3.72 -2.05
C ALA A 400 21.99 -3.50 -0.54
N PRO A 401 23.23 -3.16 -0.10
CA PRO A 401 23.49 -2.80 1.28
C PRO A 401 22.66 -1.58 1.72
N VAL A 402 22.08 -1.66 2.91
CA VAL A 402 21.46 -0.52 3.56
C VAL A 402 22.52 0.45 4.03
N THR A 403 22.58 1.63 3.42
CA THR A 403 23.54 2.69 3.76
C THR A 403 22.89 3.85 4.51
N LYS A 404 21.57 3.97 4.46
CA LYS A 404 20.78 5.01 5.12
C LYS A 404 19.45 4.44 5.59
N MET A 405 18.93 4.89 6.72
CA MET A 405 17.60 4.56 7.19
C MET A 405 16.52 5.17 6.29
N ASN A 406 16.72 6.36 5.78
CA ASN A 406 15.86 6.98 4.78
C ASN A 406 16.65 7.26 3.50
N GLN A 407 16.27 6.60 2.41
CA GLN A 407 16.92 6.76 1.09
C GLN A 407 16.46 8.03 0.37
N GLY A 408 15.36 8.67 0.86
CA GLY A 408 14.71 9.78 0.16
C GLY A 408 14.07 9.32 -1.16
N VAL A 409 13.97 10.20 -2.13
CA VAL A 409 13.37 9.93 -3.44
C VAL A 409 14.28 9.03 -4.29
N VAL A 410 13.75 7.90 -4.75
CA VAL A 410 14.49 6.87 -5.50
C VAL A 410 14.37 7.09 -7.01
N TRP A 411 15.11 8.07 -7.54
CA TRP A 411 15.17 8.37 -8.95
C TRP A 411 16.06 7.39 -9.73
N PRO A 412 15.73 7.12 -11.02
CA PRO A 412 16.65 6.41 -11.91
C PRO A 412 18.01 7.09 -11.95
N ALA A 413 19.09 6.29 -11.91
CA ALA A 413 20.43 6.82 -12.09
C ALA A 413 20.51 7.56 -13.44
N ARG A 414 21.07 8.77 -13.47
CA ARG A 414 21.31 9.47 -14.73
C ARG A 414 22.19 8.57 -15.60
N SER A 415 21.70 8.22 -16.80
CA SER A 415 22.59 7.58 -17.78
C SER A 415 23.70 8.57 -18.11
N THR A 416 24.90 8.28 -17.66
CA THR A 416 26.09 8.95 -18.23
C THR A 416 26.17 8.54 -19.69
N ARG A 417 25.74 9.44 -20.57
CA ARG A 417 26.02 9.33 -22.02
C ARG A 417 27.49 9.60 -22.26
#